data_156200ab6f0cb96ced2c172d82345672
#
_entry.id   156200ab6f0cb96ced2c172d82345672
#
_cell.length_a   1.000
_cell.length_b   1.000
_cell.length_c   1.000
_cell.angle_alpha   90.00
_cell.angle_beta   90.00
_cell.angle_gamma   90.00
#
_symmetry.space_group_name_H-M   'P 1'
#
loop_
_entity.id
_entity.type
_entity.pdbx_description
1 polymer ?
#
loop_
_entity_poly.entity_id
_entity_poly.type
_entity_poly.pdbx_seq_one_letter_code
_entity_poly.pdbx_strand_id
1 'polypeptide(L)'
;MKPLYWVRHDDRVLVASELWAFPVDLRQHVEEFPPGHHWTPAAGLQAFVDLGLDPLGVEAPPAAPFEERSQVIASIRETLVESVRERMMADVPVGVFLSGGLDSSVIAAILARLAQPGTVIHSFAAGTEGSGDLAAARLVAGHLGLEHHERVYSDDDVVAVLPEVVRSTESYEPSLVRSAVPNFLLAELAAKHLKVVLTGEGADELFAGYHHFREMDVPTLRDALADGLAGLHHLNLQRCDRVTMAHGLEARVPFLSRDMLALSLRIPMEWKLLGEDGREQAQEKALLREAFEGWLPEQVLWRRKEQFGDGSGTADVMARQAARLVPDEDWTAARLPGLPDARSREELAYQRIFAAHLGGIRPDKVLGRFATA
;
A
#
# COMPACT_ATOMS: atom_id res chain seq x y z
N MET A 1 4.83 -2.73 -9.11
CA MET A 1 4.96 -1.67 -8.12
C MET A 1 5.25 -0.32 -8.75
N LYS A 2 6.35 -0.19 -9.48
CA LYS A 2 6.69 1.08 -10.10
C LYS A 2 5.71 1.39 -11.23
N PRO A 3 4.98 2.52 -11.20
CA PRO A 3 4.10 2.91 -12.30
C PRO A 3 4.91 3.23 -13.55
N LEU A 4 4.27 3.09 -14.70
CA LEU A 4 4.85 3.41 -15.99
C LEU A 4 3.84 4.20 -16.80
N TYR A 5 4.27 5.33 -17.34
CA TYR A 5 3.49 6.19 -18.21
C TYR A 5 4.16 6.36 -19.54
N TRP A 6 3.40 6.66 -20.56
CA TRP A 6 3.93 6.89 -21.88
C TRP A 6 3.15 7.95 -22.66
N VAL A 7 3.80 8.50 -23.66
CA VAL A 7 3.17 9.33 -24.69
C VAL A 7 3.76 8.95 -26.04
N ARG A 8 2.89 8.84 -27.03
CA ARG A 8 3.28 8.69 -28.42
C ARG A 8 2.97 10.01 -29.14
N HIS A 9 3.99 10.64 -29.65
CA HIS A 9 3.87 11.91 -30.34
C HIS A 9 4.82 11.93 -31.54
N ASP A 10 4.28 12.14 -32.72
CA ASP A 10 4.97 11.96 -34.00
C ASP A 10 5.63 10.57 -34.08
N ASP A 11 6.90 10.49 -34.44
CA ASP A 11 7.69 9.25 -34.52
C ASP A 11 8.38 8.89 -33.21
N ARG A 12 8.04 9.54 -32.10
CA ARG A 12 8.68 9.33 -30.80
C ARG A 12 7.74 8.67 -29.81
N VAL A 13 8.34 7.82 -28.98
CA VAL A 13 7.70 7.27 -27.77
C VAL A 13 8.54 7.72 -26.59
N LEU A 14 7.90 8.43 -25.67
CA LEU A 14 8.51 8.80 -24.39
C LEU A 14 7.87 7.92 -23.31
N VAL A 15 8.71 7.41 -22.42
CA VAL A 15 8.30 6.54 -21.32
C VAL A 15 8.95 7.05 -20.03
N ALA A 16 8.18 7.15 -18.96
CA ALA A 16 8.68 7.56 -17.66
C ALA A 16 7.89 6.89 -16.54
N SER A 17 8.50 6.78 -15.37
CA SER A 17 7.81 6.30 -14.16
C SER A 17 7.10 7.42 -13.39
N GLU A 18 7.26 8.68 -13.79
CA GLU A 18 6.70 9.86 -13.15
C GLU A 18 6.09 10.82 -14.18
N LEU A 19 4.92 11.38 -13.85
CA LEU A 19 4.16 12.25 -14.75
C LEU A 19 4.87 13.59 -15.00
N TRP A 20 5.54 14.12 -13.98
CA TRP A 20 6.24 15.41 -14.10
C TRP A 20 7.44 15.35 -15.04
N ALA A 21 7.97 14.16 -15.34
CA ALA A 21 9.10 13.97 -16.26
C ALA A 21 8.72 14.26 -17.73
N PHE A 22 7.44 14.30 -18.06
CA PHE A 22 7.00 14.61 -19.42
C PHE A 22 7.03 16.12 -19.70
N PRO A 23 7.45 16.53 -20.91
CA PRO A 23 7.36 17.91 -21.37
C PRO A 23 5.93 18.46 -21.23
N VAL A 24 5.81 19.72 -20.83
CA VAL A 24 4.51 20.36 -20.51
C VAL A 24 3.53 20.31 -21.67
N ASP A 25 4.01 20.52 -22.90
CA ASP A 25 3.23 20.48 -24.14
C ASP A 25 2.71 19.08 -24.49
N LEU A 26 3.31 18.03 -23.96
CA LEU A 26 2.90 16.64 -24.17
C LEU A 26 2.04 16.07 -23.04
N ARG A 27 1.96 16.72 -21.88
CA ARG A 27 1.28 16.21 -20.69
C ARG A 27 -0.18 15.82 -20.90
N GLN A 28 -0.90 16.56 -21.76
CA GLN A 28 -2.30 16.25 -22.10
C GLN A 28 -2.48 14.92 -22.87
N HIS A 29 -1.41 14.37 -23.42
CA HIS A 29 -1.41 13.14 -24.20
C HIS A 29 -0.82 11.95 -23.44
N VAL A 30 -0.32 12.18 -22.21
CA VAL A 30 0.24 11.11 -21.37
C VAL A 30 -0.87 10.14 -20.97
N GLU A 31 -0.56 8.88 -21.09
CA GLU A 31 -1.43 7.76 -20.71
C GLU A 31 -0.65 6.79 -19.82
N GLU A 32 -1.37 6.02 -19.02
CA GLU A 32 -0.77 4.91 -18.31
C GLU A 32 -0.33 3.84 -19.31
N PHE A 33 0.87 3.30 -19.09
CA PHE A 33 1.30 2.10 -19.81
C PHE A 33 0.62 0.90 -19.14
N PRO A 34 -0.23 0.15 -19.87
CA PRO A 34 -1.07 -0.85 -19.22
C PRO A 34 -0.24 -1.96 -18.57
N PRO A 35 -0.58 -2.37 -17.34
CA PRO A 35 0.06 -3.52 -16.68
C PRO A 35 -0.03 -4.78 -17.53
N GLY A 36 0.96 -5.68 -17.43
CA GLY A 36 0.96 -6.94 -18.16
C GLY A 36 1.20 -6.82 -19.67
N HIS A 37 1.67 -5.66 -20.14
CA HIS A 37 1.93 -5.42 -21.56
C HIS A 37 3.41 -5.08 -21.82
N HIS A 38 3.83 -5.33 -23.04
CA HIS A 38 5.08 -4.79 -23.60
C HIS A 38 4.78 -4.06 -24.92
N TRP A 39 5.69 -3.19 -25.30
CA TRP A 39 5.60 -2.47 -26.55
C TRP A 39 6.88 -2.59 -27.37
N THR A 40 6.72 -2.77 -28.69
CA THR A 40 7.84 -2.71 -29.65
C THR A 40 7.45 -1.87 -30.85
N PRO A 41 8.42 -1.20 -31.53
CA PRO A 41 8.12 -0.45 -32.76
C PRO A 41 7.47 -1.29 -33.87
N ALA A 42 7.83 -2.58 -33.96
CA ALA A 42 7.35 -3.47 -35.01
C ALA A 42 5.96 -4.04 -34.75
N ALA A 43 5.64 -4.39 -33.50
CA ALA A 43 4.43 -5.10 -33.13
C ALA A 43 3.41 -4.23 -32.37
N GLY A 44 3.81 -3.02 -31.93
CA GLY A 44 2.99 -2.17 -31.09
C GLY A 44 2.86 -2.70 -29.67
N LEU A 45 1.76 -2.34 -29.02
CA LEU A 45 1.42 -2.77 -27.66
C LEU A 45 0.82 -4.18 -27.69
N GLN A 46 1.40 -5.09 -26.92
CA GLN A 46 0.94 -6.48 -26.80
C GLN A 46 0.88 -6.92 -25.33
N ALA A 47 -0.17 -7.62 -24.96
CA ALA A 47 -0.24 -8.28 -23.66
C ALA A 47 0.70 -9.49 -23.63
N PHE A 48 1.44 -9.66 -22.55
CA PHE A 48 2.18 -10.90 -22.22
C PHE A 48 1.51 -11.67 -21.06
N VAL A 49 0.51 -11.05 -20.45
CA VAL A 49 -0.35 -11.63 -19.43
C VAL A 49 -1.77 -11.21 -19.74
N ASP A 50 -2.70 -12.16 -19.77
CA ASP A 50 -4.13 -11.89 -19.90
C ASP A 50 -4.73 -11.62 -18.52
N LEU A 51 -4.80 -10.35 -18.15
CA LEU A 51 -5.41 -9.92 -16.89
C LEU A 51 -6.95 -10.02 -16.90
N GLY A 52 -7.57 -10.35 -18.04
CA GLY A 52 -9.03 -10.45 -18.19
C GLY A 52 -9.60 -11.81 -17.75
N LEU A 53 -8.84 -12.89 -17.91
CA LEU A 53 -9.22 -14.24 -17.48
C LEU A 53 -8.66 -14.58 -16.09
N ASP A 54 -7.51 -14.02 -15.77
CA ASP A 54 -6.83 -14.08 -14.49
C ASP A 54 -6.34 -12.67 -14.15
N PRO A 55 -7.06 -11.92 -13.33
CA PRO A 55 -6.73 -10.52 -13.04
C PRO A 55 -5.33 -10.32 -12.46
N LEU A 56 -4.64 -11.39 -12.09
CA LEU A 56 -3.29 -11.37 -11.55
C LEU A 56 -2.23 -11.93 -12.48
N GLY A 57 -2.62 -12.48 -13.65
CA GLY A 57 -1.71 -13.18 -14.56
C GLY A 57 -0.98 -14.36 -13.90
N VAL A 58 -1.55 -14.84 -12.82
CA VAL A 58 -1.08 -16.00 -12.09
C VAL A 58 -2.01 -17.15 -12.48
N GLU A 59 -1.61 -17.96 -13.44
CA GLU A 59 -2.24 -19.25 -13.57
C GLU A 59 -2.17 -19.91 -12.19
N ALA A 60 -3.30 -19.96 -11.50
CA ALA A 60 -3.39 -20.80 -10.33
C ALA A 60 -3.06 -22.21 -10.84
N PRO A 61 -1.96 -22.84 -10.42
CA PRO A 61 -1.65 -24.17 -10.89
C PRO A 61 -2.88 -25.05 -10.62
N PRO A 62 -3.19 -26.05 -11.47
CA PRO A 62 -4.27 -26.99 -11.24
C PRO A 62 -3.90 -27.89 -10.06
N ALA A 63 -3.70 -27.30 -8.90
CA ALA A 63 -3.49 -28.01 -7.67
C ALA A 63 -4.86 -28.30 -7.06
N ALA A 64 -5.01 -29.49 -6.48
CA ALA A 64 -6.21 -29.86 -5.76
C ALA A 64 -6.60 -28.76 -4.75
N PRO A 65 -7.90 -28.49 -4.57
CA PRO A 65 -8.33 -27.58 -3.51
C PRO A 65 -7.82 -28.10 -2.17
N PHE A 66 -7.57 -27.18 -1.25
CA PHE A 66 -7.22 -27.56 0.11
C PHE A 66 -8.38 -28.33 0.76
N GLU A 67 -8.07 -29.49 1.34
CA GLU A 67 -9.07 -30.32 2.01
C GLU A 67 -9.20 -29.94 3.49
N GLU A 68 -8.11 -29.44 4.08
CA GLU A 68 -8.05 -29.06 5.50
C GLU A 68 -7.50 -27.65 5.71
N ARG A 69 -8.10 -26.92 6.66
CA ARG A 69 -7.67 -25.59 7.08
C ARG A 69 -6.21 -25.56 7.56
N SER A 70 -5.77 -26.60 8.25
CA SER A 70 -4.39 -26.77 8.73
C SER A 70 -3.36 -26.71 7.61
N GLN A 71 -3.68 -27.27 6.43
CA GLN A 71 -2.80 -27.24 5.25
C GLN A 71 -2.65 -25.81 4.72
N VAL A 72 -3.75 -25.04 4.71
CA VAL A 72 -3.71 -23.64 4.29
C VAL A 72 -2.84 -22.81 5.24
N ILE A 73 -3.01 -22.97 6.54
CA ILE A 73 -2.23 -22.28 7.58
C ILE A 73 -0.73 -22.55 7.42
N ALA A 74 -0.36 -23.82 7.23
CA ALA A 74 1.02 -24.21 6.99
C ALA A 74 1.56 -23.58 5.69
N SER A 75 0.79 -23.66 4.60
CA SER A 75 1.17 -23.09 3.30
C SER A 75 1.34 -21.56 3.35
N ILE A 76 0.46 -20.84 4.05
CA ILE A 76 0.58 -19.39 4.25
C ILE A 76 1.91 -19.07 4.94
N ARG A 77 2.22 -19.78 6.04
CA ARG A 77 3.46 -19.58 6.80
C ARG A 77 4.69 -19.84 5.93
N GLU A 78 4.75 -20.97 5.28
CA GLU A 78 5.89 -21.39 4.46
C GLU A 78 6.11 -20.43 3.29
N THR A 79 5.06 -20.11 2.55
CA THR A 79 5.14 -19.23 1.37
C THR A 79 5.53 -17.81 1.77
N LEU A 80 5.00 -17.28 2.87
CA LEU A 80 5.35 -15.92 3.30
C LEU A 80 6.77 -15.85 3.86
N VAL A 81 7.23 -16.88 4.58
CA VAL A 81 8.62 -16.97 5.05
C VAL A 81 9.58 -16.99 3.86
N GLU A 82 9.29 -17.77 2.82
CA GLU A 82 10.11 -17.80 1.61
C GLU A 82 10.09 -16.46 0.89
N SER A 83 8.91 -15.85 0.75
CA SER A 83 8.76 -14.54 0.14
C SER A 83 9.58 -13.45 0.84
N VAL A 84 9.65 -13.48 2.18
CA VAL A 84 10.52 -12.56 2.96
C VAL A 84 11.98 -12.88 2.70
N ARG A 85 12.37 -14.17 2.71
CA ARG A 85 13.75 -14.61 2.47
C ARG A 85 14.29 -14.11 1.13
N GLU A 86 13.53 -14.26 0.06
CA GLU A 86 13.89 -13.77 -1.26
C GLU A 86 14.11 -12.24 -1.26
N ARG A 87 13.30 -11.51 -0.49
CA ARG A 87 13.35 -10.04 -0.41
C ARG A 87 14.38 -9.49 0.58
N MET A 88 15.05 -10.38 1.31
CA MET A 88 16.22 -10.01 2.12
C MET A 88 17.51 -9.94 1.29
N MET A 89 17.53 -10.46 0.07
CA MET A 89 18.71 -10.40 -0.81
C MET A 89 19.02 -8.93 -1.15
N ALA A 90 20.10 -8.41 -0.60
CA ALA A 90 20.55 -7.03 -0.79
C ALA A 90 22.04 -6.89 -0.42
N ASP A 91 22.72 -5.94 -1.06
CA ASP A 91 24.11 -5.56 -0.71
C ASP A 91 24.17 -4.52 0.42
N VAL A 92 23.01 -4.16 0.96
CA VAL A 92 22.83 -3.16 2.03
C VAL A 92 21.92 -3.71 3.12
N PRO A 93 21.96 -3.15 4.34
CA PRO A 93 21.04 -3.55 5.40
C PRO A 93 19.57 -3.41 4.99
N VAL A 94 18.75 -4.38 5.38
CA VAL A 94 17.30 -4.41 5.15
C VAL A 94 16.59 -4.22 6.49
N GLY A 95 15.66 -3.27 6.56
CA GLY A 95 14.81 -3.04 7.72
C GLY A 95 13.34 -3.28 7.44
N VAL A 96 12.47 -2.84 8.34
CA VAL A 96 11.03 -3.05 8.23
C VAL A 96 10.24 -1.82 8.70
N PHE A 97 9.19 -1.46 7.97
CA PHE A 97 8.16 -0.56 8.46
C PHE A 97 7.25 -1.31 9.43
N LEU A 98 7.09 -0.79 10.63
CA LEU A 98 6.43 -1.47 11.74
C LEU A 98 5.37 -0.56 12.37
N SER A 99 4.12 -0.69 11.97
CA SER A 99 2.98 0.03 12.58
C SER A 99 2.43 -0.65 13.83
N GLY A 100 2.93 -1.86 14.17
CA GLY A 100 2.32 -2.67 15.23
C GLY A 100 0.98 -3.32 14.84
N GLY A 101 0.52 -3.14 13.60
CA GLY A 101 -0.55 -3.92 13.01
C GLY A 101 -0.08 -5.35 12.66
N LEU A 102 -1.02 -6.27 12.44
CA LEU A 102 -0.73 -7.68 12.16
C LEU A 102 0.28 -7.85 11.02
N ASP A 103 0.03 -7.22 9.89
CA ASP A 103 0.77 -7.45 8.64
C ASP A 103 2.25 -7.08 8.78
N SER A 104 2.51 -5.85 9.24
CA SER A 104 3.87 -5.37 9.48
C SER A 104 4.59 -6.15 10.57
N SER A 105 3.86 -6.58 11.60
CA SER A 105 4.42 -7.37 12.71
C SER A 105 4.79 -8.77 12.28
N VAL A 106 4.00 -9.42 11.42
CA VAL A 106 4.33 -10.72 10.83
C VAL A 106 5.59 -10.63 9.96
N ILE A 107 5.69 -9.61 9.10
CA ILE A 107 6.91 -9.39 8.30
C ILE A 107 8.13 -9.17 9.21
N ALA A 108 7.99 -8.36 10.26
CA ALA A 108 9.07 -8.12 11.23
C ALA A 108 9.50 -9.40 11.96
N ALA A 109 8.54 -10.24 12.37
CA ALA A 109 8.80 -11.50 13.05
C ALA A 109 9.53 -12.52 12.14
N ILE A 110 9.16 -12.57 10.87
CA ILE A 110 9.83 -13.43 9.88
C ILE A 110 11.26 -12.91 9.64
N LEU A 111 11.41 -11.61 9.39
CA LEU A 111 12.72 -10.98 9.16
C LEU A 111 13.68 -11.25 10.34
N ALA A 112 13.19 -11.07 11.58
CA ALA A 112 13.97 -11.33 12.79
C ALA A 112 14.44 -12.80 12.91
N ARG A 113 13.60 -13.77 12.52
CA ARG A 113 13.94 -15.20 12.56
C ARG A 113 14.88 -15.64 11.43
N LEU A 114 14.83 -14.96 10.28
CA LEU A 114 15.69 -15.28 9.13
C LEU A 114 17.05 -14.60 9.19
N ALA A 115 17.18 -13.54 9.98
CA ALA A 115 18.44 -12.81 10.14
C ALA A 115 19.51 -13.68 10.76
N GLN A 116 20.75 -13.47 10.35
CA GLN A 116 21.90 -14.15 10.94
C GLN A 116 22.09 -13.71 12.40
N PRO A 117 22.56 -14.58 13.30
CA PRO A 117 22.86 -14.21 14.67
C PRO A 117 23.76 -12.99 14.75
N GLY A 118 23.39 -12.00 15.56
CA GLY A 118 24.14 -10.76 15.73
C GLY A 118 23.83 -9.67 14.69
N THR A 119 22.97 -9.92 13.71
CA THR A 119 22.49 -8.87 12.78
C THR A 119 21.56 -7.92 13.52
N VAL A 120 21.84 -6.62 13.44
CA VAL A 120 20.93 -5.57 13.91
C VAL A 120 19.86 -5.34 12.83
N ILE A 121 18.60 -5.51 13.21
CA ILE A 121 17.46 -5.23 12.33
C ILE A 121 16.82 -3.92 12.79
N HIS A 122 16.76 -2.95 11.88
CA HIS A 122 16.10 -1.68 12.13
C HIS A 122 14.61 -1.77 11.80
N SER A 123 13.78 -1.27 12.71
CA SER A 123 12.34 -1.09 12.51
C SER A 123 11.95 0.37 12.66
N PHE A 124 10.98 0.81 11.89
CA PHE A 124 10.58 2.22 11.82
C PHE A 124 9.08 2.37 11.97
N ALA A 125 8.65 3.33 12.80
CA ALA A 125 7.26 3.71 12.98
C ALA A 125 7.07 5.22 12.92
N ALA A 126 5.89 5.68 12.51
CA ALA A 126 5.51 7.09 12.55
C ALA A 126 4.05 7.23 13.01
N GLY A 127 3.78 8.25 13.79
CA GLY A 127 2.44 8.53 14.32
C GLY A 127 2.40 9.84 15.08
N THR A 128 1.19 10.31 15.39
CA THR A 128 0.99 11.45 16.30
C THR A 128 1.28 11.05 17.74
N GLU A 129 1.44 12.04 18.60
CA GLU A 129 1.61 11.78 20.04
C GLU A 129 0.43 10.99 20.60
N GLY A 130 0.71 9.91 21.32
CA GLY A 130 -0.32 9.02 21.87
C GLY A 130 -0.93 8.03 20.87
N SER A 131 -0.43 7.95 19.65
CA SER A 131 -0.88 6.98 18.64
C SER A 131 -0.81 5.53 19.16
N GLY A 132 -1.90 4.78 18.99
CA GLY A 132 -1.97 3.36 19.33
C GLY A 132 -0.99 2.51 18.51
N ASP A 133 -0.68 2.93 17.28
CA ASP A 133 0.26 2.25 16.41
C ASP A 133 1.69 2.35 16.94
N LEU A 134 2.13 3.51 17.44
CA LEU A 134 3.45 3.65 18.05
C LEU A 134 3.59 2.75 19.29
N ALA A 135 2.55 2.70 20.15
CA ALA A 135 2.58 1.84 21.33
C ALA A 135 2.67 0.36 20.95
N ALA A 136 1.91 -0.09 19.95
CA ALA A 136 1.97 -1.46 19.46
C ALA A 136 3.31 -1.79 18.76
N ALA A 137 3.86 -0.85 17.99
CA ALA A 137 5.16 -1.02 17.34
C ALA A 137 6.30 -1.21 18.37
N ARG A 138 6.32 -0.41 19.45
CA ARG A 138 7.30 -0.59 20.56
C ARG A 138 7.22 -1.99 21.19
N LEU A 139 6.00 -2.47 21.39
CA LEU A 139 5.78 -3.79 21.98
C LEU A 139 6.34 -4.89 21.07
N VAL A 140 6.06 -4.83 19.78
CA VAL A 140 6.58 -5.81 18.81
C VAL A 140 8.09 -5.71 18.70
N ALA A 141 8.64 -4.49 18.58
CA ALA A 141 10.08 -4.27 18.47
C ALA A 141 10.84 -4.81 19.70
N GLY A 142 10.31 -4.55 20.91
CA GLY A 142 10.88 -5.09 22.15
C GLY A 142 10.81 -6.61 22.22
N HIS A 143 9.70 -7.23 21.80
CA HIS A 143 9.53 -8.68 21.76
C HIS A 143 10.51 -9.36 20.79
N LEU A 144 10.75 -8.74 19.64
CA LEU A 144 11.62 -9.28 18.59
C LEU A 144 13.09 -8.85 18.71
N GLY A 145 13.42 -7.95 19.67
CA GLY A 145 14.78 -7.45 19.85
C GLY A 145 15.27 -6.56 18.70
N LEU A 146 14.39 -5.76 18.09
CA LEU A 146 14.71 -4.87 16.98
C LEU A 146 15.26 -3.54 17.48
N GLU A 147 16.15 -2.91 16.70
CA GLU A 147 16.50 -1.50 16.88
C GLU A 147 15.38 -0.64 16.32
N HIS A 148 14.59 -0.02 17.21
CA HIS A 148 13.36 0.66 16.86
C HIS A 148 13.53 2.18 16.79
N HIS A 149 13.07 2.78 15.69
CA HIS A 149 13.12 4.21 15.44
C HIS A 149 11.71 4.75 15.23
N GLU A 150 11.43 5.91 15.84
CA GLU A 150 10.12 6.53 15.77
C GLU A 150 10.18 7.96 15.25
N ARG A 151 9.19 8.33 14.45
CA ARG A 151 8.88 9.72 14.08
C ARG A 151 7.53 10.09 14.69
N VAL A 152 7.56 10.84 15.79
CA VAL A 152 6.36 11.53 16.28
C VAL A 152 6.22 12.84 15.49
N TYR A 153 5.03 13.10 14.96
CA TYR A 153 4.74 14.28 14.17
C TYR A 153 3.51 15.03 14.67
N SER A 154 3.50 16.35 14.44
CA SER A 154 2.43 17.28 14.80
C SER A 154 1.51 17.60 13.63
N ASP A 155 0.41 18.31 13.89
CA ASP A 155 -0.47 18.88 12.87
C ASP A 155 0.29 19.78 11.89
N ASP A 156 1.25 20.58 12.41
CA ASP A 156 2.07 21.47 11.58
C ASP A 156 3.03 20.68 10.67
N ASP A 157 3.61 19.57 11.14
CA ASP A 157 4.43 18.68 10.30
C ASP A 157 3.59 18.12 9.15
N VAL A 158 2.35 17.68 9.40
CA VAL A 158 1.43 17.16 8.38
C VAL A 158 1.17 18.19 7.29
N VAL A 159 0.82 19.43 7.68
CA VAL A 159 0.54 20.51 6.73
C VAL A 159 1.80 20.90 5.96
N ALA A 160 2.96 20.95 6.61
CA ALA A 160 4.22 21.35 6.00
C ALA A 160 4.68 20.39 4.89
N VAL A 161 4.48 19.05 5.06
CA VAL A 161 4.92 18.06 4.06
C VAL A 161 3.91 17.84 2.94
N LEU A 162 2.68 18.33 3.10
CA LEU A 162 1.57 18.07 2.16
C LEU A 162 1.90 18.40 0.69
N PRO A 163 2.54 19.56 0.35
CA PRO A 163 2.93 19.83 -1.02
C PRO A 163 3.87 18.77 -1.62
N GLU A 164 4.86 18.32 -0.84
CA GLU A 164 5.81 17.30 -1.30
C GLU A 164 5.17 15.91 -1.41
N VAL A 165 4.23 15.58 -0.52
CA VAL A 165 3.47 14.33 -0.58
C VAL A 165 2.62 14.27 -1.86
N VAL A 166 1.85 15.32 -2.16
CA VAL A 166 1.03 15.38 -3.38
C VAL A 166 1.92 15.37 -4.63
N ARG A 167 3.05 16.09 -4.60
CA ARG A 167 4.02 16.09 -5.69
C ARG A 167 4.62 14.70 -5.91
N SER A 168 5.04 14.02 -4.84
CA SER A 168 5.68 12.70 -4.93
C SER A 168 4.71 11.61 -5.34
N THR A 169 3.49 11.61 -4.77
CA THR A 169 2.45 10.63 -5.12
C THR A 169 1.85 10.89 -6.49
N GLU A 170 1.98 12.12 -7.02
CA GLU A 170 1.35 12.57 -8.25
C GLU A 170 -0.17 12.31 -8.28
N SER A 171 -0.81 12.46 -7.11
CA SER A 171 -2.23 12.19 -6.91
C SER A 171 -2.86 13.21 -5.98
N TYR A 172 -4.15 13.46 -6.17
CA TYR A 172 -4.99 14.25 -5.27
C TYR A 172 -6.11 13.42 -4.62
N GLU A 173 -6.05 12.09 -4.75
CA GLU A 173 -7.03 11.20 -4.12
C GLU A 173 -6.90 11.25 -2.59
N PRO A 174 -7.98 11.64 -1.85
CA PRO A 174 -7.86 11.89 -0.42
C PRO A 174 -7.40 10.69 0.41
N SER A 175 -7.90 9.49 0.13
CA SER A 175 -7.52 8.28 0.87
C SER A 175 -6.03 7.93 0.67
N LEU A 176 -5.52 8.13 -0.56
CA LEU A 176 -4.11 7.94 -0.88
C LEU A 176 -3.24 8.99 -0.17
N VAL A 177 -3.58 10.29 -0.29
CA VAL A 177 -2.77 11.36 0.27
C VAL A 177 -2.75 11.32 1.79
N ARG A 178 -3.91 11.10 2.45
CA ARG A 178 -3.98 10.94 3.92
C ARG A 178 -3.03 9.86 4.44
N SER A 179 -3.00 8.71 3.79
CA SER A 179 -2.12 7.61 4.18
C SER A 179 -0.68 7.80 3.69
N ALA A 180 -0.45 8.63 2.67
CA ALA A 180 0.89 8.93 2.17
C ALA A 180 1.68 9.87 3.11
N VAL A 181 1.02 10.77 3.84
CA VAL A 181 1.68 11.69 4.77
C VAL A 181 2.50 10.96 5.84
N PRO A 182 1.93 10.05 6.66
CA PRO A 182 2.72 9.33 7.64
C PRO A 182 3.79 8.45 7.00
N ASN A 183 3.52 7.85 5.84
CA ASN A 183 4.51 7.06 5.11
C ASN A 183 5.67 7.91 4.59
N PHE A 184 5.43 9.16 4.18
CA PHE A 184 6.46 10.09 3.73
C PHE A 184 7.41 10.45 4.88
N LEU A 185 6.86 10.81 6.05
CA LEU A 185 7.63 11.11 7.26
C LEU A 185 8.39 9.88 7.77
N LEU A 186 7.78 8.70 7.67
CA LEU A 186 8.39 7.42 7.99
C LEU A 186 9.57 7.10 7.06
N ALA A 187 9.39 7.30 5.76
CA ALA A 187 10.42 7.08 4.76
C ALA A 187 11.60 8.06 4.91
N GLU A 188 11.33 9.32 5.25
CA GLU A 188 12.36 10.31 5.60
C GLU A 188 13.23 9.84 6.78
N LEU A 189 12.60 9.30 7.82
CA LEU A 189 13.33 8.74 8.96
C LEU A 189 14.17 7.53 8.54
N ALA A 190 13.56 6.55 7.88
CA ALA A 190 14.22 5.29 7.52
C ALA A 190 15.41 5.50 6.55
N ALA A 191 15.29 6.44 5.62
CA ALA A 191 16.33 6.74 4.64
C ALA A 191 17.66 7.26 5.25
N LYS A 192 17.61 7.74 6.51
CA LYS A 192 18.81 8.14 7.28
C LYS A 192 19.61 6.94 7.77
N HIS A 193 19.01 5.76 7.84
CA HIS A 193 19.59 4.55 8.40
C HIS A 193 19.90 3.49 7.35
N LEU A 194 19.05 3.33 6.31
CA LEU A 194 19.16 2.26 5.33
C LEU A 194 18.57 2.64 3.96
N LYS A 195 18.64 1.70 3.02
CA LYS A 195 18.15 1.90 1.64
C LYS A 195 17.04 0.94 1.23
N VAL A 196 16.75 -0.07 2.03
CA VAL A 196 15.75 -1.09 1.73
C VAL A 196 14.89 -1.37 2.96
N VAL A 197 13.56 -1.36 2.79
CA VAL A 197 12.60 -1.74 3.83
C VAL A 197 11.60 -2.76 3.32
N LEU A 198 11.19 -3.67 4.19
CA LEU A 198 10.04 -4.53 3.97
C LEU A 198 8.77 -3.87 4.52
N THR A 199 7.65 -4.09 3.86
CA THR A 199 6.34 -3.56 4.26
C THR A 199 5.27 -4.64 4.27
N GLY A 200 4.16 -4.40 4.99
CA GLY A 200 3.00 -5.31 5.06
C GLY A 200 1.95 -5.08 3.97
N GLU A 201 2.25 -4.28 2.93
CA GLU A 201 1.28 -3.97 1.87
C GLU A 201 0.83 -5.23 1.11
N GLY A 202 -0.47 -5.30 0.77
CA GLY A 202 -1.08 -6.39 0.03
C GLY A 202 -1.77 -7.45 0.91
N ALA A 203 -1.53 -7.47 2.21
CA ALA A 203 -2.15 -8.45 3.11
C ALA A 203 -3.67 -8.32 3.19
N ASP A 204 -4.20 -7.11 3.12
CA ASP A 204 -5.64 -6.86 3.18
C ASP A 204 -6.38 -7.41 1.98
N GLU A 205 -5.82 -7.24 0.82
CA GLU A 205 -6.37 -7.68 -0.46
C GLU A 205 -6.27 -9.20 -0.60
N LEU A 206 -5.27 -9.84 0.00
CA LEU A 206 -5.12 -11.29 -0.06
C LEU A 206 -6.00 -12.03 0.96
N PHE A 207 -6.19 -11.45 2.14
CA PHE A 207 -6.81 -12.12 3.29
C PHE A 207 -8.08 -11.43 3.79
N ALA A 208 -8.78 -10.68 2.94
CA ALA A 208 -10.03 -9.99 3.26
C ALA A 208 -9.94 -9.12 4.53
N GLY A 209 -8.88 -8.29 4.60
CA GLY A 209 -8.56 -7.53 5.81
C GLY A 209 -9.37 -6.26 6.01
N TYR A 210 -10.09 -5.74 5.02
CA TYR A 210 -10.88 -4.53 5.16
C TYR A 210 -12.22 -4.80 5.85
N HIS A 211 -12.66 -3.87 6.68
CA HIS A 211 -13.88 -4.03 7.49
C HIS A 211 -15.13 -4.32 6.65
N HIS A 212 -15.27 -3.63 5.52
CA HIS A 212 -16.44 -3.78 4.64
C HIS A 212 -16.55 -5.16 3.97
N PHE A 213 -15.48 -5.94 3.92
CA PHE A 213 -15.51 -7.30 3.38
C PHE A 213 -16.33 -8.28 4.23
N ARG A 214 -16.53 -7.97 5.53
CA ARG A 214 -17.25 -8.85 6.47
C ARG A 214 -18.74 -8.95 6.17
N GLU A 215 -19.30 -7.96 5.51
CA GLU A 215 -20.72 -7.87 5.19
C GLU A 215 -21.04 -8.44 3.80
N MET A 216 -20.02 -8.90 3.08
CA MET A 216 -20.16 -9.42 1.71
C MET A 216 -20.43 -10.92 1.71
N ASP A 217 -21.25 -11.35 0.78
CA ASP A 217 -21.35 -12.77 0.42
C ASP A 217 -20.12 -13.22 -0.37
N VAL A 218 -19.93 -14.52 -0.50
CA VAL A 218 -18.74 -15.11 -1.13
C VAL A 218 -18.53 -14.66 -2.58
N PRO A 219 -19.55 -14.60 -3.46
CA PRO A 219 -19.36 -14.07 -4.81
C PRO A 219 -18.90 -12.61 -4.82
N THR A 220 -19.59 -11.74 -4.07
CA THR A 220 -19.25 -10.32 -3.96
C THR A 220 -17.85 -10.10 -3.40
N LEU A 221 -17.46 -10.88 -2.39
CA LEU A 221 -16.12 -10.82 -1.83
C LEU A 221 -15.05 -11.19 -2.86
N ARG A 222 -15.28 -12.22 -3.67
CA ARG A 222 -14.32 -12.63 -4.71
C ARG A 222 -14.07 -11.50 -5.69
N ASP A 223 -15.13 -10.87 -6.18
CA ASP A 223 -15.03 -9.77 -7.13
C ASP A 223 -14.34 -8.55 -6.49
N ALA A 224 -14.72 -8.22 -5.24
CA ALA A 224 -14.11 -7.10 -4.52
C ALA A 224 -12.61 -7.31 -4.23
N LEU A 225 -12.16 -8.53 -3.93
CA LEU A 225 -10.73 -8.84 -3.76
C LEU A 225 -9.98 -8.75 -5.09
N ALA A 226 -10.58 -9.23 -6.19
CA ALA A 226 -9.99 -9.13 -7.52
C ALA A 226 -9.84 -7.67 -7.95
N ASP A 227 -10.88 -6.85 -7.77
CA ASP A 227 -10.87 -5.42 -8.06
C ASP A 227 -9.84 -4.69 -7.18
N GLY A 228 -9.77 -5.02 -5.88
CA GLY A 228 -8.79 -4.48 -4.95
C GLY A 228 -7.35 -4.74 -5.40
N LEU A 229 -7.06 -5.97 -5.82
CA LEU A 229 -5.73 -6.35 -6.33
C LEU A 229 -5.42 -5.65 -7.67
N ALA A 230 -6.39 -5.59 -8.59
CA ALA A 230 -6.24 -4.89 -9.85
C ALA A 230 -6.00 -3.38 -9.67
N GLY A 231 -6.66 -2.76 -8.67
CA GLY A 231 -6.55 -1.34 -8.36
C GLY A 231 -5.35 -0.94 -7.51
N LEU A 232 -4.59 -1.88 -6.93
CA LEU A 232 -3.48 -1.61 -6.00
C LEU A 232 -2.42 -0.66 -6.55
N HIS A 233 -2.16 -0.71 -7.84
CA HIS A 233 -1.15 0.11 -8.50
C HIS A 233 -1.51 1.61 -8.52
N HIS A 234 -2.80 1.95 -8.37
CA HIS A 234 -3.29 3.33 -8.27
C HIS A 234 -3.49 3.82 -6.83
N LEU A 235 -3.34 2.97 -5.82
CA LEU A 235 -3.61 3.29 -4.43
C LEU A 235 -2.42 2.91 -3.53
N ASN A 236 -2.48 1.76 -2.89
CA ASN A 236 -1.51 1.38 -1.86
C ASN A 236 -0.09 1.21 -2.41
N LEU A 237 0.07 0.61 -3.59
CA LEU A 237 1.40 0.44 -4.19
C LEU A 237 1.95 1.75 -4.76
N GLN A 238 1.11 2.62 -5.33
CA GLN A 238 1.53 3.95 -5.76
C GLN A 238 2.03 4.75 -4.56
N ARG A 239 1.25 4.80 -3.48
CA ARG A 239 1.66 5.43 -2.23
C ARG A 239 3.00 4.89 -1.74
N CYS A 240 3.09 3.57 -1.53
CA CYS A 240 4.26 2.92 -0.98
C CYS A 240 5.52 3.23 -1.80
N ASP A 241 5.48 3.02 -3.11
CA ASP A 241 6.62 3.26 -4.00
C ASP A 241 7.01 4.75 -4.06
N ARG A 242 6.03 5.63 -4.27
CA ARG A 242 6.28 7.04 -4.50
C ARG A 242 6.89 7.74 -3.30
N VAL A 243 6.33 7.54 -2.11
CA VAL A 243 6.82 8.23 -0.92
C VAL A 243 8.16 7.69 -0.43
N THR A 244 8.44 6.41 -0.62
CA THR A 244 9.74 5.84 -0.27
C THR A 244 10.81 6.27 -1.27
N MET A 245 10.51 6.25 -2.56
CA MET A 245 11.43 6.69 -3.60
C MET A 245 11.73 8.19 -3.55
N ALA A 246 10.82 9.03 -3.03
CA ALA A 246 11.09 10.44 -2.77
C ALA A 246 12.30 10.65 -1.83
N HIS A 247 12.60 9.66 -1.00
CA HIS A 247 13.75 9.65 -0.09
C HIS A 247 14.87 8.69 -0.52
N GLY A 248 14.79 8.10 -1.73
CA GLY A 248 15.77 7.12 -2.21
C GLY A 248 15.78 5.82 -1.40
N LEU A 249 14.61 5.40 -0.91
CA LEU A 249 14.38 4.18 -0.15
C LEU A 249 13.59 3.19 -0.99
N GLU A 250 14.05 1.95 -1.10
CA GLU A 250 13.34 0.87 -1.79
C GLU A 250 12.40 0.14 -0.82
N ALA A 251 11.10 0.17 -1.09
CA ALA A 251 10.11 -0.63 -0.38
C ALA A 251 9.89 -1.97 -1.09
N ARG A 252 9.91 -3.06 -0.35
CA ARG A 252 9.61 -4.41 -0.84
C ARG A 252 8.36 -4.95 -0.16
N VAL A 253 7.53 -5.66 -0.92
CA VAL A 253 6.18 -6.12 -0.53
C VAL A 253 6.08 -7.65 -0.54
N PRO A 254 6.45 -8.35 0.55
CA PRO A 254 6.46 -9.81 0.57
C PRO A 254 5.09 -10.44 0.31
N PHE A 255 4.00 -9.85 0.78
CA PHE A 255 2.65 -10.38 0.54
C PHE A 255 2.28 -10.45 -0.94
N LEU A 256 2.86 -9.61 -1.78
CA LEU A 256 2.56 -9.56 -3.21
C LEU A 256 3.57 -10.36 -4.07
N SER A 257 4.19 -11.41 -3.51
CA SER A 257 4.92 -12.38 -4.33
C SER A 257 3.96 -13.19 -5.20
N ARG A 258 4.44 -13.68 -6.34
CA ARG A 258 3.61 -14.50 -7.23
C ARG A 258 3.05 -15.73 -6.50
N ASP A 259 3.87 -16.36 -5.66
CA ASP A 259 3.46 -17.56 -4.93
C ASP A 259 2.42 -17.26 -3.86
N MET A 260 2.52 -16.10 -3.17
CA MET A 260 1.47 -15.66 -2.23
C MET A 260 0.17 -15.32 -2.95
N LEU A 261 0.24 -14.68 -4.10
CA LEU A 261 -0.93 -14.41 -4.95
C LEU A 261 -1.59 -15.72 -5.40
N ALA A 262 -0.81 -16.65 -5.96
CA ALA A 262 -1.30 -17.95 -6.39
C ALA A 262 -1.91 -18.76 -5.23
N LEU A 263 -1.26 -18.73 -4.06
CA LEU A 263 -1.79 -19.38 -2.85
C LEU A 263 -3.12 -18.75 -2.43
N SER A 264 -3.18 -17.41 -2.37
CA SER A 264 -4.39 -16.69 -1.95
C SER A 264 -5.59 -16.99 -2.83
N LEU A 265 -5.42 -17.12 -4.15
CA LEU A 265 -6.48 -17.47 -5.10
C LEU A 265 -7.03 -18.90 -4.88
N ARG A 266 -6.22 -19.82 -4.33
CA ARG A 266 -6.62 -21.20 -4.04
C ARG A 266 -7.33 -21.37 -2.69
N ILE A 267 -7.22 -20.39 -1.79
CA ILE A 267 -7.88 -20.45 -0.49
C ILE A 267 -9.39 -20.31 -0.68
N PRO A 268 -10.20 -21.23 -0.13
CA PRO A 268 -11.66 -21.07 -0.14
C PRO A 268 -12.07 -19.72 0.44
N MET A 269 -12.94 -19.00 -0.26
CA MET A 269 -13.35 -17.64 0.14
C MET A 269 -14.03 -17.63 1.51
N GLU A 270 -14.77 -18.69 1.82
CA GLU A 270 -15.42 -18.90 3.12
C GLU A 270 -14.40 -18.86 4.25
N TRP A 271 -13.22 -19.42 4.04
CA TRP A 271 -12.16 -19.46 5.07
C TRP A 271 -11.46 -18.12 5.29
N LYS A 272 -11.57 -17.19 4.35
CA LYS A 272 -11.06 -15.83 4.52
C LYS A 272 -11.94 -14.98 5.44
N LEU A 273 -13.24 -15.32 5.53
CA LEU A 273 -14.23 -14.58 6.32
C LEU A 273 -14.47 -15.17 7.71
N LEU A 274 -14.29 -16.49 7.87
CA LEU A 274 -14.69 -17.21 9.08
C LEU A 274 -13.47 -17.62 9.91
N GLY A 275 -13.56 -17.39 11.23
CA GLY A 275 -12.70 -18.06 12.19
C GLY A 275 -13.02 -19.57 12.29
N GLU A 276 -12.16 -20.32 12.99
CA GLU A 276 -12.21 -21.79 13.11
C GLU A 276 -13.56 -22.33 13.61
N ASP A 277 -14.30 -21.56 14.40
CA ASP A 277 -15.54 -21.98 15.07
C ASP A 277 -16.82 -21.49 14.38
N GLY A 278 -16.75 -20.91 13.16
CA GLY A 278 -17.93 -20.37 12.49
C GLY A 278 -18.62 -19.19 13.25
N ARG A 279 -17.91 -18.55 14.17
CA ARG A 279 -18.46 -17.44 14.96
C ARG A 279 -18.66 -16.22 14.08
N GLU A 280 -19.81 -15.57 14.19
CA GLU A 280 -20.16 -14.30 13.54
C GLU A 280 -19.24 -13.12 13.88
N GLN A 281 -18.27 -13.33 14.76
CA GLN A 281 -17.26 -12.35 15.18
C GLN A 281 -15.83 -12.74 14.80
N ALA A 282 -15.64 -13.44 13.68
CA ALA A 282 -14.29 -13.72 13.19
C ALA A 282 -13.52 -12.41 13.00
N GLN A 283 -12.34 -12.35 13.59
CA GLN A 283 -11.43 -11.24 13.29
C GLN A 283 -10.96 -11.31 11.85
N GLU A 284 -10.73 -10.15 11.25
CA GLU A 284 -10.13 -10.06 9.92
C GLU A 284 -8.81 -10.83 9.86
N LYS A 285 -8.55 -11.45 8.71
CA LYS A 285 -7.30 -12.20 8.44
C LYS A 285 -7.06 -13.38 9.41
N ALA A 286 -8.11 -14.07 9.85
CA ALA A 286 -7.99 -15.18 10.81
C ALA A 286 -6.91 -16.20 10.40
N LEU A 287 -6.90 -16.63 9.13
CA LEU A 287 -5.88 -17.54 8.60
C LEU A 287 -4.44 -17.04 8.77
N LEU A 288 -4.22 -15.73 8.56
CA LEU A 288 -2.90 -15.14 8.74
C LEU A 288 -2.51 -15.09 10.23
N ARG A 289 -3.47 -14.80 11.12
CA ARG A 289 -3.24 -14.81 12.58
C ARG A 289 -2.88 -16.20 13.06
N GLU A 290 -3.66 -17.22 12.70
CA GLU A 290 -3.42 -18.61 13.01
C GLU A 290 -2.07 -19.12 12.45
N ALA A 291 -1.71 -18.70 11.24
CA ALA A 291 -0.43 -19.05 10.64
C ALA A 291 0.79 -18.58 11.46
N PHE A 292 0.63 -17.52 12.24
CA PHE A 292 1.74 -16.93 13.02
C PHE A 292 1.51 -16.95 14.54
N GLU A 293 0.65 -17.83 15.03
CA GLU A 293 0.54 -18.09 16.47
C GLU A 293 1.89 -18.47 17.08
N GLY A 294 2.17 -17.90 18.25
CA GLY A 294 3.44 -18.11 18.96
C GLY A 294 4.65 -17.36 18.37
N TRP A 295 4.46 -16.54 17.30
CA TRP A 295 5.52 -15.71 16.73
C TRP A 295 5.50 -14.27 17.26
N LEU A 296 4.35 -13.81 17.68
CA LEU A 296 4.06 -12.46 18.16
C LEU A 296 3.34 -12.52 19.52
N PRO A 297 3.40 -11.46 20.33
CA PRO A 297 2.55 -11.35 21.50
C PRO A 297 1.07 -11.46 21.14
N GLU A 298 0.27 -12.20 21.91
CA GLU A 298 -1.16 -12.41 21.65
C GLU A 298 -1.92 -11.08 21.48
N GLN A 299 -1.62 -10.10 22.31
CA GLN A 299 -2.24 -8.77 22.25
C GLN A 299 -1.97 -8.00 20.95
N VAL A 300 -0.91 -8.35 20.20
CA VAL A 300 -0.62 -7.84 18.85
C VAL A 300 -1.24 -8.74 17.80
N LEU A 301 -1.04 -10.05 17.92
CA LEU A 301 -1.55 -11.03 16.99
C LEU A 301 -3.08 -10.93 16.83
N TRP A 302 -3.79 -10.67 17.96
CA TRP A 302 -5.25 -10.55 18.01
C TRP A 302 -5.74 -9.10 18.17
N ARG A 303 -4.86 -8.10 17.96
CA ARG A 303 -5.24 -6.67 17.93
C ARG A 303 -6.27 -6.44 16.82
N ARG A 304 -7.32 -5.67 17.16
CA ARG A 304 -8.31 -5.21 16.17
C ARG A 304 -7.61 -4.31 15.15
N LYS A 305 -7.96 -4.49 13.86
CA LYS A 305 -7.38 -3.69 12.79
C LYS A 305 -7.82 -2.23 12.89
N GLU A 306 -6.84 -1.35 12.70
CA GLU A 306 -7.03 0.07 12.36
C GLU A 306 -6.38 0.34 10.99
N GLN A 307 -6.98 1.21 10.19
CA GLN A 307 -6.35 1.61 8.95
C GLN A 307 -5.15 2.52 9.26
N PHE A 308 -4.10 2.45 8.45
CA PHE A 308 -2.85 3.18 8.73
C PHE A 308 -3.05 4.70 8.84
N GLY A 309 -3.95 5.29 8.04
CA GLY A 309 -4.30 6.71 8.15
C GLY A 309 -4.96 7.08 9.50
N ASP A 310 -5.76 6.17 10.05
CA ASP A 310 -6.48 6.36 11.33
C ASP A 310 -5.57 6.02 12.51
N GLY A 311 -4.93 4.86 12.51
CA GLY A 311 -4.04 4.41 13.59
C GLY A 311 -2.82 5.31 13.79
N SER A 312 -2.35 5.98 12.74
CA SER A 312 -1.29 6.99 12.80
C SER A 312 -1.78 8.37 13.27
N GLY A 313 -3.10 8.62 13.26
CA GLY A 313 -3.73 9.89 13.65
C GLY A 313 -3.82 10.95 12.53
N THR A 314 -3.35 10.65 11.30
CA THR A 314 -3.32 11.64 10.21
C THR A 314 -4.70 12.02 9.71
N ALA A 315 -5.67 11.10 9.69
CA ALA A 315 -7.03 11.38 9.25
C ALA A 315 -7.69 12.47 10.11
N ASP A 316 -7.52 12.40 11.44
CA ASP A 316 -8.03 13.41 12.38
C ASP A 316 -7.35 14.77 12.16
N VAL A 317 -6.03 14.78 11.91
CA VAL A 317 -5.30 16.01 11.59
C VAL A 317 -5.88 16.65 10.34
N MET A 318 -6.05 15.91 9.27
CA MET A 318 -6.58 16.44 8.00
C MET A 318 -8.01 16.94 8.15
N ALA A 319 -8.86 16.25 8.90
CA ALA A 319 -10.22 16.71 9.19
C ALA A 319 -10.22 18.07 9.92
N ARG A 320 -9.33 18.27 10.89
CA ARG A 320 -9.18 19.55 11.59
C ARG A 320 -8.61 20.67 10.70
N GLN A 321 -7.70 20.33 9.79
CA GLN A 321 -7.00 21.32 8.95
C GLN A 321 -7.75 21.66 7.65
N ALA A 322 -8.71 20.85 7.21
CA ALA A 322 -9.39 21.01 5.92
C ALA A 322 -10.03 22.40 5.73
N ALA A 323 -10.72 22.93 6.76
CA ALA A 323 -11.33 24.25 6.72
C ALA A 323 -10.28 25.40 6.71
N ARG A 324 -9.10 25.17 7.30
CA ARG A 324 -8.00 26.13 7.29
C ARG A 324 -7.29 26.16 5.93
N LEU A 325 -7.15 25.00 5.30
CA LEU A 325 -6.52 24.87 3.97
C LEU A 325 -7.42 25.43 2.86
N VAL A 326 -8.75 25.30 3.03
CA VAL A 326 -9.76 25.80 2.07
C VAL A 326 -10.88 26.50 2.85
N PRO A 327 -10.83 27.83 3.01
CA PRO A 327 -11.89 28.64 3.63
C PRO A 327 -13.24 28.54 2.88
N ASP A 328 -14.35 28.95 3.54
CA ASP A 328 -15.71 28.84 2.96
C ASP A 328 -15.88 29.57 1.64
N GLU A 329 -15.32 30.77 1.53
CA GLU A 329 -15.34 31.58 0.33
C GLU A 329 -14.67 30.89 -0.86
N ASP A 330 -13.56 30.21 -0.60
CA ASP A 330 -12.80 29.46 -1.59
C ASP A 330 -13.50 28.17 -2.01
N TRP A 331 -14.17 27.49 -1.06
CA TRP A 331 -14.89 26.26 -1.33
C TRP A 331 -16.07 26.45 -2.30
N THR A 332 -16.80 27.55 -2.15
CA THR A 332 -17.98 27.83 -2.98
C THR A 332 -17.65 28.27 -4.41
N ALA A 333 -16.43 28.79 -4.63
CA ALA A 333 -16.02 29.38 -5.91
C ALA A 333 -15.09 28.51 -6.76
N ALA A 334 -14.51 27.45 -6.19
CA ALA A 334 -13.34 26.82 -6.79
C ALA A 334 -13.69 25.67 -7.75
N ARG A 335 -13.41 25.91 -9.03
CA ARG A 335 -13.23 24.85 -10.03
C ARG A 335 -11.89 25.04 -10.70
N LEU A 336 -11.09 23.95 -10.70
CA LEU A 336 -9.78 24.00 -11.33
C LEU A 336 -9.88 23.49 -12.78
N PRO A 337 -9.43 24.27 -13.77
CA PRO A 337 -9.47 23.85 -15.17
C PRO A 337 -8.78 22.50 -15.40
N GLY A 338 -9.47 21.60 -16.10
CA GLY A 338 -8.92 20.27 -16.43
C GLY A 338 -8.98 19.24 -15.29
N LEU A 339 -9.50 19.61 -14.11
CA LEU A 339 -9.74 18.70 -13.00
C LEU A 339 -11.25 18.50 -12.77
N PRO A 340 -11.67 17.33 -12.26
CA PRO A 340 -13.06 17.12 -11.87
C PRO A 340 -13.45 17.96 -10.65
N ASP A 341 -14.74 18.17 -10.43
CA ASP A 341 -15.23 18.84 -9.22
C ASP A 341 -14.74 18.09 -7.97
N ALA A 342 -14.16 18.82 -7.01
CA ALA A 342 -13.69 18.25 -5.77
C ALA A 342 -14.87 17.77 -4.91
N ARG A 343 -14.75 16.60 -4.31
CA ARG A 343 -15.78 15.99 -3.45
C ARG A 343 -15.72 16.53 -2.01
N SER A 344 -14.56 17.09 -1.61
CA SER A 344 -14.32 17.65 -0.28
C SER A 344 -13.33 18.82 -0.32
N ARG A 345 -13.29 19.63 0.75
CA ARG A 345 -12.27 20.68 0.91
C ARG A 345 -10.85 20.14 0.89
N GLU A 346 -10.68 18.97 1.48
CA GLU A 346 -9.42 18.25 1.49
C GLU A 346 -8.98 17.92 0.05
N GLU A 347 -9.85 17.31 -0.75
CA GLU A 347 -9.57 17.02 -2.17
C GLU A 347 -9.24 18.29 -2.95
N LEU A 348 -9.95 19.41 -2.69
CA LEU A 348 -9.67 20.68 -3.35
C LEU A 348 -8.28 21.23 -2.97
N ALA A 349 -7.87 21.10 -1.71
CA ALA A 349 -6.52 21.49 -1.30
C ALA A 349 -5.46 20.69 -2.07
N TYR A 350 -5.65 19.38 -2.20
CA TYR A 350 -4.75 18.52 -2.94
C TYR A 350 -4.77 18.80 -4.45
N GLN A 351 -5.93 19.05 -5.04
CA GLN A 351 -6.07 19.44 -6.44
C GLN A 351 -5.33 20.75 -6.75
N ARG A 352 -5.34 21.74 -5.85
CA ARG A 352 -4.59 23.00 -6.00
C ARG A 352 -3.08 22.73 -6.08
N ILE A 353 -2.57 21.87 -5.20
CA ILE A 353 -1.16 21.48 -5.20
C ILE A 353 -0.83 20.70 -6.47
N PHE A 354 -1.66 19.73 -6.83
CA PHE A 354 -1.49 18.92 -8.04
C PHE A 354 -1.46 19.80 -9.30
N ALA A 355 -2.42 20.70 -9.45
CA ALA A 355 -2.49 21.59 -10.60
C ALA A 355 -1.25 22.51 -10.74
N ALA A 356 -0.69 22.96 -9.62
CA ALA A 356 0.51 23.78 -9.62
C ALA A 356 1.76 23.02 -10.13
N HIS A 357 1.84 21.69 -9.88
CA HIS A 357 3.00 20.88 -10.25
C HIS A 357 2.80 20.12 -11.58
N LEU A 358 1.58 19.64 -11.83
CA LEU A 358 1.23 18.73 -12.92
C LEU A 358 0.19 19.31 -13.89
N GLY A 359 0.17 20.65 -14.01
CA GLY A 359 -0.69 21.32 -14.98
C GLY A 359 -0.53 20.72 -16.38
N GLY A 360 -1.67 20.47 -17.05
CA GLY A 360 -1.73 19.84 -18.37
C GLY A 360 -1.90 18.32 -18.35
N ILE A 361 -1.64 17.64 -17.25
CA ILE A 361 -1.96 16.20 -17.10
C ILE A 361 -3.49 16.03 -17.10
N ARG A 362 -3.95 14.99 -17.77
CA ARG A 362 -5.35 14.55 -17.77
C ARG A 362 -5.57 13.43 -16.75
N PRO A 363 -6.15 13.72 -15.57
CA PRO A 363 -6.30 12.74 -14.50
C PRO A 363 -7.09 11.49 -14.90
N ASP A 364 -8.09 11.65 -15.76
CA ASP A 364 -8.92 10.56 -16.27
C ASP A 364 -8.15 9.49 -17.05
N LYS A 365 -6.93 9.77 -17.47
CA LYS A 365 -6.06 8.85 -18.21
C LYS A 365 -4.96 8.17 -17.39
N VAL A 366 -4.67 8.68 -16.21
CA VAL A 366 -3.46 8.31 -15.47
C VAL A 366 -3.66 8.13 -13.96
N LEU A 367 -4.82 8.51 -13.42
CA LEU A 367 -5.09 8.41 -11.99
C LEU A 367 -6.31 7.54 -11.70
N GLY A 368 -6.18 6.69 -10.68
CA GLY A 368 -7.33 6.07 -10.04
C GLY A 368 -8.13 7.09 -9.24
N ARG A 369 -9.46 6.95 -9.22
CA ARG A 369 -10.34 7.72 -8.36
C ARG A 369 -11.24 6.77 -7.60
N PHE A 370 -11.06 6.72 -6.29
CA PHE A 370 -11.72 5.77 -5.42
C PHE A 370 -12.87 6.43 -4.66
N ALA A 371 -13.86 5.63 -4.24
CA ALA A 371 -14.83 6.10 -3.27
C ALA A 371 -14.10 6.33 -1.94
N THR A 372 -14.06 7.58 -1.49
CA THR A 372 -13.59 7.89 -0.13
C THR A 372 -14.67 7.48 0.84
N ALA A 373 -14.36 6.58 1.76
CA ALA A 373 -15.20 6.30 2.91
C ALA A 373 -15.25 7.51 3.85
#